data_795e9d7e00f63edd430b5abfeadbf637
#
_entry.id   795e9d7e00f63edd430b5abfeadbf637
#
_cell.length_a   1.000
_cell.length_b   1.000
_cell.length_c   1.000
_cell.angle_alpha   90.00
_cell.angle_beta   90.00
_cell.angle_gamma   90.00
#
_symmetry.space_group_name_H-M   'P 1'
#
loop_
_entity.id
_entity.type
_entity.pdbx_description
1 polymer ?
#
loop_
_entity_poly.entity_id
_entity_poly.type
_entity_poly.pdbx_seq_one_letter_code
_entity_poly.pdbx_strand_id
1 'polypeptide(L)'
;MRLSVRIRPLLLASAMTLLVGGCGWSDEEADPVAEDDPAVAAALGDQITTDPDLAQQNRADSAAFIPSQDASLPTVENGAEAIAAARTEALQLVGGPGKMRKAPVAEDAAGTLPAGAALTAAARAAAAPGGNGDCAARAQYTMQWAARLPAAFPVYPRGAVQEAAGTDASGCALRVINFVTPVPLGEVMDFYFSRARAAGFSAQRVLKDGDDVLAGVKGPASYVVYARRLPSGNTEVDLVTNGR
;
A
#
# COMPACT_ATOMS: atom_id res chain seq x y z
N MET A 1 30.31 39.14 43.62
CA MET A 1 31.35 39.74 42.79
C MET A 1 30.82 39.77 41.36
N ARG A 2 30.35 40.95 40.93
CA ARG A 2 29.67 41.20 39.65
C ARG A 2 30.73 41.63 38.64
N LEU A 3 30.83 40.94 37.49
CA LEU A 3 31.60 41.46 36.36
C LEU A 3 30.64 41.56 35.16
N SER A 4 30.24 42.78 34.90
CA SER A 4 29.50 43.15 33.66
C SER A 4 30.53 43.51 32.60
N VAL A 5 30.55 42.79 31.52
CA VAL A 5 31.32 43.16 30.32
C VAL A 5 30.33 43.72 29.30
N ARG A 6 30.42 45.03 29.08
CA ARG A 6 29.74 45.77 28.02
C ARG A 6 30.64 45.72 26.78
N ILE A 7 30.14 45.16 25.67
CA ILE A 7 30.80 45.30 24.37
C ILE A 7 29.91 46.18 23.48
N ARG A 8 30.51 47.25 22.99
CA ARG A 8 29.96 48.24 22.10
C ARG A 8 29.84 47.71 20.68
N PRO A 9 28.81 48.14 19.90
CA PRO A 9 28.70 47.78 18.51
C PRO A 9 29.61 48.64 17.63
N LEU A 10 30.37 47.97 16.75
CA LEU A 10 31.08 48.62 15.66
C LEU A 10 30.23 48.47 14.41
N LEU A 11 29.70 49.61 13.95
CA LEU A 11 29.05 49.75 12.66
C LEU A 11 30.12 49.77 11.56
N LEU A 12 30.12 48.75 10.69
CA LEU A 12 30.83 48.77 9.42
C LEU A 12 29.77 48.66 8.32
N ALA A 13 29.49 49.84 7.71
CA ALA A 13 28.71 49.94 6.48
C ALA A 13 29.59 49.46 5.30
N SER A 14 29.26 48.34 4.70
CA SER A 14 29.77 47.94 3.40
C SER A 14 28.64 48.04 2.38
N ALA A 15 28.72 49.05 1.54
CA ALA A 15 27.89 49.20 0.35
C ALA A 15 28.35 48.15 -0.67
N MET A 16 27.50 47.14 -0.92
CA MET A 16 27.67 46.18 -1.99
C MET A 16 26.62 46.44 -3.06
N THR A 17 27.08 47.04 -4.14
CA THR A 17 26.33 47.31 -5.36
C THR A 17 25.83 46.01 -5.97
N LEU A 18 24.55 45.75 -5.93
CA LEU A 18 23.86 44.70 -6.66
C LEU A 18 23.75 45.08 -8.13
N LEU A 19 24.54 44.47 -8.98
CA LEU A 19 24.28 44.36 -10.40
C LEU A 19 23.12 43.39 -10.60
N VAL A 20 21.92 43.92 -10.77
CA VAL A 20 20.76 43.17 -11.25
C VAL A 20 20.96 42.93 -12.72
N GLY A 21 21.52 41.80 -13.08
CA GLY A 21 21.42 41.24 -14.41
C GLY A 21 19.98 40.84 -14.70
N GLY A 22 19.26 41.66 -15.46
CA GLY A 22 17.96 41.31 -15.98
C GLY A 22 18.05 40.11 -16.91
N CYS A 23 17.55 38.94 -16.50
CA CYS A 23 17.06 37.95 -17.43
C CYS A 23 15.79 38.52 -18.05
N GLY A 24 15.96 39.07 -19.29
CA GLY A 24 14.82 39.37 -20.13
C GLY A 24 14.01 38.08 -20.34
N TRP A 25 12.79 38.08 -19.87
CA TRP A 25 11.77 37.23 -20.45
C TRP A 25 11.53 37.83 -21.85
N SER A 26 12.18 37.27 -22.85
CA SER A 26 11.63 37.29 -24.18
C SER A 26 10.30 36.53 -24.05
N ASP A 27 9.22 37.26 -24.25
CA ASP A 27 7.98 36.66 -24.74
C ASP A 27 8.35 36.08 -26.13
N GLU A 28 8.91 34.89 -26.11
CA GLU A 28 8.95 34.02 -27.28
C GLU A 28 7.47 33.66 -27.46
N GLU A 29 6.80 34.49 -28.25
CA GLU A 29 5.57 34.11 -28.90
C GLU A 29 5.82 32.70 -29.40
N ALA A 30 5.16 31.71 -28.76
CA ALA A 30 5.17 30.34 -29.22
C ALA A 30 4.76 30.42 -30.67
N ASP A 31 5.76 30.22 -31.56
CA ASP A 31 5.45 30.01 -32.96
C ASP A 31 4.29 29.03 -32.99
N PRO A 32 3.18 29.35 -33.66
CA PRO A 32 2.12 28.38 -33.83
C PRO A 32 2.80 27.15 -34.41
N VAL A 33 2.91 26.11 -33.60
CA VAL A 33 3.44 24.81 -34.03
C VAL A 33 2.74 24.56 -35.32
N ALA A 34 3.52 24.57 -36.40
CA ALA A 34 2.99 24.53 -37.75
C ALA A 34 2.19 23.24 -37.86
N GLU A 35 0.85 23.37 -37.71
CA GLU A 35 -0.09 22.29 -37.95
C GLU A 35 -0.06 21.78 -39.39
N ASP A 36 0.80 22.42 -40.19
CA ASP A 36 0.94 22.17 -41.64
C ASP A 36 2.31 21.65 -42.06
N ASP A 37 3.19 21.19 -41.16
CA ASP A 37 4.35 20.47 -41.59
C ASP A 37 3.96 19.06 -42.10
N PRO A 38 3.97 18.83 -43.42
CA PRO A 38 3.55 17.55 -43.97
C PRO A 38 4.40 16.37 -43.48
N ALA A 39 5.64 16.62 -43.01
CA ALA A 39 6.48 15.59 -42.43
C ALA A 39 6.00 15.20 -41.00
N VAL A 40 5.54 16.17 -40.22
CA VAL A 40 4.96 15.90 -38.89
C VAL A 40 3.60 15.24 -39.05
N ALA A 41 2.76 15.71 -39.97
CA ALA A 41 1.45 15.09 -40.23
C ALA A 41 1.60 13.64 -40.77
N ALA A 42 2.61 13.38 -41.59
CA ALA A 42 2.93 12.03 -42.07
C ALA A 42 3.42 11.14 -40.90
N ALA A 43 4.30 11.65 -40.02
CA ALA A 43 4.82 10.90 -38.87
C ALA A 43 3.76 10.60 -37.80
N LEU A 44 2.75 11.48 -37.64
CA LEU A 44 1.65 11.28 -36.73
C LEU A 44 0.49 10.47 -37.35
N GLY A 45 0.40 10.50 -38.69
CA GLY A 45 -0.63 9.75 -39.43
C GLY A 45 -0.18 8.37 -39.90
N ASP A 46 1.12 8.09 -39.87
CA ASP A 46 1.62 6.76 -40.17
C ASP A 46 1.11 5.80 -39.09
N GLN A 47 0.37 4.83 -39.55
CA GLN A 47 -0.02 3.69 -38.73
C GLN A 47 1.28 3.13 -38.15
N ILE A 48 1.41 3.14 -36.81
CA ILE A 48 2.51 2.46 -36.12
C ILE A 48 2.62 1.09 -36.75
N THR A 49 3.65 0.87 -37.55
CA THR A 49 3.84 -0.38 -38.31
C THR A 49 3.98 -1.48 -37.26
N THR A 50 2.90 -2.14 -36.95
CA THR A 50 2.94 -3.39 -36.20
C THR A 50 3.57 -4.39 -37.16
N ASP A 51 4.87 -4.60 -37.02
CA ASP A 51 5.55 -5.71 -37.66
C ASP A 51 4.73 -6.98 -37.35
N PRO A 52 4.23 -7.69 -38.36
CA PRO A 52 3.42 -8.89 -38.13
C PRO A 52 4.11 -9.93 -37.26
N ASP A 53 5.46 -9.98 -37.32
CA ASP A 53 6.25 -10.89 -36.50
C ASP A 53 6.28 -10.44 -35.05
N LEU A 54 6.36 -9.13 -34.75
CA LEU A 54 6.24 -8.59 -33.40
C LEU A 54 4.82 -8.73 -32.84
N ALA A 55 3.80 -8.60 -33.68
CA ALA A 55 2.40 -8.83 -33.28
C ALA A 55 2.14 -10.31 -32.94
N GLN A 56 2.79 -11.25 -33.65
CA GLN A 56 2.70 -12.67 -33.32
C GLN A 56 3.50 -13.02 -32.06
N GLN A 57 4.68 -12.44 -31.88
CA GLN A 57 5.50 -12.60 -30.67
C GLN A 57 4.78 -12.06 -29.43
N ASN A 58 4.16 -10.89 -29.53
CA ASN A 58 3.33 -10.34 -28.47
C ASN A 58 2.11 -11.21 -28.16
N ARG A 59 1.54 -11.92 -29.12
CA ARG A 59 0.45 -12.87 -28.88
C ARG A 59 0.92 -14.15 -28.21
N ALA A 60 2.14 -14.61 -28.48
CA ALA A 60 2.73 -15.77 -27.82
C ALA A 60 3.13 -15.47 -26.37
N ASP A 61 3.58 -14.25 -26.08
CA ASP A 61 3.95 -13.81 -24.75
C ASP A 61 2.76 -13.21 -23.96
N SER A 62 1.62 -12.96 -24.60
CA SER A 62 0.40 -12.50 -23.94
C SER A 62 -0.34 -13.65 -23.24
N ALA A 63 0.35 -14.36 -22.36
CA ALA A 63 -0.28 -15.30 -21.43
C ALA A 63 -1.14 -14.59 -20.34
N ALA A 64 -1.36 -13.28 -20.47
CA ALA A 64 -2.27 -12.50 -19.66
C ALA A 64 -3.03 -11.52 -20.57
N PHE A 65 -3.97 -12.03 -21.34
CA PHE A 65 -5.02 -11.17 -21.88
C PHE A 65 -5.92 -10.76 -20.71
N ILE A 66 -5.68 -9.55 -20.19
CA ILE A 66 -6.64 -8.87 -19.33
C ILE A 66 -7.67 -8.25 -20.28
N PRO A 67 -8.93 -8.75 -20.31
CA PRO A 67 -9.94 -8.30 -21.28
C PRO A 67 -10.38 -6.84 -21.09
N SER A 68 -10.01 -6.21 -19.99
CA SER A 68 -10.27 -4.81 -19.73
C SER A 68 -8.94 -4.03 -19.74
N GLN A 69 -8.81 -3.12 -20.68
CA GLN A 69 -7.72 -2.12 -20.71
C GLN A 69 -7.94 -1.04 -19.64
N ASP A 70 -8.74 -1.32 -18.64
CA ASP A 70 -9.00 -0.44 -17.54
C ASP A 70 -7.94 -0.71 -16.46
N ALA A 71 -6.92 0.16 -16.38
CA ALA A 71 -5.91 0.17 -15.33
C ALA A 71 -6.47 0.75 -14.01
N SER A 72 -7.78 0.92 -13.89
CA SER A 72 -8.40 1.35 -12.65
C SER A 72 -8.22 0.30 -11.55
N LEU A 73 -7.97 0.77 -10.34
CA LEU A 73 -7.95 -0.11 -9.17
C LEU A 73 -9.36 -0.70 -8.96
N PRO A 74 -9.45 -1.93 -8.43
CA PRO A 74 -10.73 -2.53 -8.09
C PRO A 74 -11.55 -1.59 -7.21
N THR A 75 -12.78 -1.30 -7.62
CA THR A 75 -13.68 -0.44 -6.85
C THR A 75 -14.31 -1.20 -5.70
N VAL A 76 -14.49 -0.51 -4.58
CA VAL A 76 -15.17 -1.06 -3.41
C VAL A 76 -16.67 -0.91 -3.58
N GLU A 77 -17.42 -2.01 -3.57
CA GLU A 77 -18.87 -1.98 -3.57
C GLU A 77 -19.38 -1.63 -2.16
N ASN A 78 -19.91 -0.41 -2.00
CA ASN A 78 -20.35 0.13 -0.70
C ASN A 78 -21.84 -0.10 -0.38
N GLY A 79 -22.56 -0.84 -1.21
CA GLY A 79 -23.99 -1.12 -0.99
C GLY A 79 -24.24 -1.99 0.25
N ALA A 80 -25.38 -1.79 0.91
CA ALA A 80 -25.77 -2.60 2.06
C ALA A 80 -25.81 -4.10 1.77
N GLU A 81 -26.21 -4.46 0.54
CA GLU A 81 -26.25 -5.84 0.06
C GLU A 81 -24.84 -6.42 -0.08
N ALA A 82 -23.89 -5.67 -0.65
CA ALA A 82 -22.49 -6.10 -0.78
C ALA A 82 -21.85 -6.32 0.59
N ILE A 83 -22.13 -5.44 1.55
CA ILE A 83 -21.66 -5.58 2.94
C ILE A 83 -22.26 -6.84 3.60
N ALA A 84 -23.57 -7.08 3.42
CA ALA A 84 -24.24 -8.25 3.97
C ALA A 84 -23.69 -9.55 3.37
N ALA A 85 -23.40 -9.55 2.06
CA ALA A 85 -22.80 -10.68 1.38
C ALA A 85 -21.37 -10.94 1.88
N ALA A 86 -20.55 -9.89 2.02
CA ALA A 86 -19.18 -10.00 2.57
C ALA A 86 -19.19 -10.59 4.01
N ARG A 87 -20.12 -10.15 4.86
CA ARG A 87 -20.31 -10.71 6.21
C ARG A 87 -20.70 -12.18 6.19
N THR A 88 -21.60 -12.55 5.28
CA THR A 88 -22.05 -13.94 5.14
C THR A 88 -20.90 -14.86 4.73
N GLU A 89 -20.11 -14.45 3.76
CA GLU A 89 -18.91 -15.17 3.32
C GLU A 89 -17.84 -15.24 4.44
N ALA A 90 -17.65 -14.16 5.19
CA ALA A 90 -16.74 -14.15 6.35
C ALA A 90 -17.17 -15.14 7.43
N LEU A 91 -18.49 -15.23 7.72
CA LEU A 91 -19.01 -16.22 8.64
C LEU A 91 -18.77 -17.66 8.17
N GLN A 92 -18.91 -17.93 6.87
CA GLN A 92 -18.59 -19.25 6.31
C GLN A 92 -17.11 -19.60 6.51
N LEU A 93 -16.21 -18.63 6.24
CA LEU A 93 -14.76 -18.82 6.38
C LEU A 93 -14.31 -19.07 7.83
N VAL A 94 -15.02 -18.58 8.83
CA VAL A 94 -14.73 -18.88 10.25
C VAL A 94 -15.41 -20.17 10.76
N GLY A 95 -16.16 -20.85 9.92
CA GLY A 95 -16.83 -22.12 10.26
C GLY A 95 -18.31 -21.99 10.64
N GLY A 96 -18.94 -20.90 10.23
CA GLY A 96 -20.38 -20.68 10.35
C GLY A 96 -20.81 -19.73 11.48
N PRO A 97 -22.14 -19.50 11.60
CA PRO A 97 -22.70 -18.65 12.64
C PRO A 97 -22.28 -19.09 14.05
N GLY A 98 -21.94 -18.14 14.91
CA GLY A 98 -21.50 -18.42 16.29
C GLY A 98 -20.01 -18.81 16.43
N LYS A 99 -19.26 -18.91 15.33
CA LYS A 99 -17.81 -19.15 15.37
C LYS A 99 -16.98 -17.86 15.30
N MET A 100 -17.59 -16.75 14.90
CA MET A 100 -16.96 -15.43 14.96
C MET A 100 -16.77 -15.02 16.41
N ARG A 101 -15.53 -14.76 16.80
CA ARG A 101 -15.16 -14.33 18.16
C ARG A 101 -14.86 -12.83 18.14
N LYS A 102 -15.22 -12.16 19.21
CA LYS A 102 -14.80 -10.76 19.40
C LYS A 102 -13.30 -10.69 19.64
N ALA A 103 -12.65 -9.81 18.90
CA ALA A 103 -11.26 -9.47 19.18
C ALA A 103 -11.16 -8.78 20.56
N PRO A 104 -10.04 -8.94 21.27
CA PRO A 104 -9.86 -8.24 22.55
C PRO A 104 -9.95 -6.73 22.35
N VAL A 105 -10.19 -6.01 23.44
CA VAL A 105 -10.08 -4.55 23.44
C VAL A 105 -8.65 -4.20 23.09
N ALA A 106 -8.46 -3.22 22.20
CA ALA A 106 -7.13 -2.76 21.84
C ALA A 106 -6.49 -2.03 23.04
N GLU A 107 -5.23 -2.33 23.30
CA GLU A 107 -4.42 -1.63 24.29
C GLU A 107 -3.57 -0.56 23.58
N ASP A 108 -3.38 0.60 24.21
CA ASP A 108 -2.48 1.62 23.67
C ASP A 108 -1.04 1.10 23.66
N ALA A 109 -0.43 1.01 22.50
CA ALA A 109 0.96 0.62 22.40
C ALA A 109 1.87 1.78 22.78
N ALA A 110 2.73 1.58 23.78
CA ALA A 110 3.79 2.54 24.09
C ALA A 110 4.84 2.56 22.97
N GLY A 111 5.21 3.75 22.53
CA GLY A 111 6.24 3.98 21.51
C GLY A 111 5.68 4.30 20.13
N THR A 112 6.34 5.22 19.45
CA THR A 112 6.01 5.64 18.07
C THR A 112 6.68 4.72 17.06
N LEU A 113 5.93 4.35 16.00
CA LEU A 113 6.57 3.84 14.78
C LEU A 113 7.40 4.98 14.16
N PRO A 114 8.53 4.69 13.54
CA PRO A 114 9.22 5.72 12.75
C PRO A 114 8.25 6.34 11.76
N ALA A 115 8.25 7.68 11.65
CA ALA A 115 7.28 8.42 10.84
C ALA A 115 7.22 8.01 9.34
N GLY A 116 8.25 7.33 8.85
CA GLY A 116 8.29 6.72 7.52
C GLY A 116 7.65 5.33 7.42
N ALA A 117 7.37 4.67 8.55
CA ALA A 117 6.83 3.31 8.54
C ALA A 117 5.34 3.24 8.16
N ALA A 118 4.67 4.38 8.11
CA ALA A 118 3.26 4.45 7.72
C ALA A 118 3.04 4.31 6.20
N LEU A 119 4.09 4.26 5.37
CA LEU A 119 3.96 4.70 3.99
C LEU A 119 4.16 3.63 2.93
N THR A 120 4.72 2.47 3.22
CA THR A 120 4.84 1.40 2.22
C THR A 120 4.58 0.03 2.81
N ALA A 121 3.97 -0.85 2.02
CA ALA A 121 3.79 -2.25 2.36
C ALA A 121 5.12 -2.93 2.76
N ALA A 122 6.23 -2.56 2.11
CA ALA A 122 7.57 -3.06 2.44
C ALA A 122 8.06 -2.60 3.82
N ALA A 123 7.80 -1.35 4.22
CA ALA A 123 8.17 -0.84 5.53
C ALA A 123 7.36 -1.54 6.64
N ARG A 124 6.08 -1.81 6.42
CA ARG A 124 5.23 -2.58 7.34
C ARG A 124 5.70 -4.03 7.46
N ALA A 125 6.09 -4.64 6.35
CA ALA A 125 6.65 -5.98 6.33
C ALA A 125 7.98 -6.09 7.12
N ALA A 126 8.83 -5.08 7.01
CA ALA A 126 10.09 -5.02 7.77
C ALA A 126 9.86 -4.81 9.28
N ALA A 127 8.80 -4.07 9.65
CA ALA A 127 8.43 -3.81 11.03
C ALA A 127 7.62 -4.94 11.68
N ALA A 128 7.11 -5.90 10.90
CA ALA A 128 6.30 -7.00 11.41
C ALA A 128 7.12 -7.95 12.30
N PRO A 129 6.53 -8.51 13.38
CA PRO A 129 7.18 -9.53 14.20
C PRO A 129 7.66 -10.72 13.34
N GLY A 130 8.93 -11.12 13.47
CA GLY A 130 9.54 -12.14 12.64
C GLY A 130 9.86 -11.68 11.21
N GLY A 131 9.66 -10.42 10.91
CA GLY A 131 10.06 -9.80 9.65
C GLY A 131 11.59 -9.83 9.51
N ASN A 132 12.05 -10.35 8.38
CA ASN A 132 13.45 -10.26 8.00
C ASN A 132 13.56 -9.12 6.96
N GLY A 133 14.36 -8.09 7.27
CA GLY A 133 14.60 -6.97 6.37
C GLY A 133 15.04 -7.42 4.96
N ASP A 134 15.78 -8.52 4.87
CA ASP A 134 16.18 -9.09 3.58
C ASP A 134 14.98 -9.61 2.77
N CYS A 135 13.96 -10.15 3.42
CA CYS A 135 12.75 -10.59 2.73
C CYS A 135 11.94 -9.40 2.18
N ALA A 136 11.83 -8.32 2.96
CA ALA A 136 11.17 -7.11 2.51
C ALA A 136 11.88 -6.48 1.29
N ALA A 137 13.22 -6.44 1.31
CA ALA A 137 14.03 -5.91 0.20
C ALA A 137 13.92 -6.75 -1.10
N ARG A 138 13.52 -8.02 -0.99
CA ARG A 138 13.32 -8.94 -2.13
C ARG A 138 11.87 -9.08 -2.55
N ALA A 139 10.96 -8.36 -1.91
CA ALA A 139 9.55 -8.43 -2.25
C ALA A 139 9.31 -7.92 -3.68
N GLN A 140 8.54 -8.67 -4.43
CA GLN A 140 8.11 -8.32 -5.78
C GLN A 140 6.65 -7.86 -5.74
N TYR A 141 6.35 -6.81 -6.46
CA TYR A 141 5.01 -6.24 -6.53
C TYR A 141 4.23 -6.89 -7.67
N THR A 142 3.28 -7.74 -7.32
CA THR A 142 2.33 -8.35 -8.26
C THR A 142 1.09 -8.81 -7.53
N MET A 143 -0.08 -8.58 -8.12
CA MET A 143 -1.38 -8.98 -7.57
C MET A 143 -1.52 -10.49 -7.32
N GLN A 144 -0.70 -11.32 -7.96
CA GLN A 144 -0.67 -12.77 -7.74
C GLN A 144 -0.38 -13.16 -6.29
N TRP A 145 0.30 -12.31 -5.51
CA TRP A 145 0.58 -12.59 -4.11
C TRP A 145 -0.68 -12.64 -3.24
N ALA A 146 -1.74 -11.93 -3.61
CA ALA A 146 -3.03 -12.03 -2.92
C ALA A 146 -3.61 -13.44 -2.99
N ALA A 147 -3.45 -14.14 -4.12
CA ALA A 147 -3.87 -15.52 -4.28
C ALA A 147 -2.97 -16.54 -3.56
N ARG A 148 -1.80 -16.11 -3.08
CA ARG A 148 -0.83 -16.95 -2.37
C ARG A 148 -0.79 -16.69 -0.87
N LEU A 149 -1.79 -16.01 -0.33
CA LEU A 149 -1.94 -15.85 1.12
C LEU A 149 -2.13 -17.21 1.81
N PRO A 150 -1.62 -17.37 3.03
CA PRO A 150 -1.94 -18.55 3.84
C PRO A 150 -3.44 -18.71 4.03
N ALA A 151 -3.96 -19.94 4.01
CA ALA A 151 -5.38 -20.19 4.18
C ALA A 151 -5.96 -19.64 5.50
N ALA A 152 -5.12 -19.44 6.52
CA ALA A 152 -5.51 -18.81 7.77
C ALA A 152 -5.86 -17.33 7.60
N PHE A 153 -5.24 -16.64 6.66
CA PHE A 153 -5.31 -15.19 6.49
C PHE A 153 -5.67 -14.80 5.05
N PRO A 154 -6.88 -15.14 4.55
CA PRO A 154 -7.33 -14.67 3.25
C PRO A 154 -7.58 -13.16 3.29
N VAL A 155 -7.66 -12.51 2.12
CA VAL A 155 -8.28 -11.20 2.01
C VAL A 155 -9.70 -11.29 2.59
N TYR A 156 -10.14 -10.25 3.32
CA TYR A 156 -11.52 -10.22 3.79
C TYR A 156 -12.47 -10.34 2.60
N PRO A 157 -13.52 -11.17 2.68
CA PRO A 157 -14.41 -11.42 1.55
C PRO A 157 -14.90 -10.13 0.89
N ARG A 158 -14.87 -10.09 -0.43
CA ARG A 158 -15.19 -8.92 -1.26
C ARG A 158 -14.34 -7.68 -0.98
N GLY A 159 -13.17 -7.85 -0.35
CA GLY A 159 -12.18 -6.80 -0.22
C GLY A 159 -11.53 -6.50 -1.57
N ALA A 160 -11.47 -5.23 -1.93
CA ALA A 160 -10.81 -4.76 -3.14
C ALA A 160 -9.31 -4.62 -2.90
N VAL A 161 -8.52 -5.55 -3.45
CA VAL A 161 -7.05 -5.51 -3.33
C VAL A 161 -6.52 -4.34 -4.14
N GLN A 162 -5.77 -3.45 -3.48
CA GLN A 162 -5.16 -2.27 -4.09
C GLN A 162 -3.69 -2.54 -4.45
N GLU A 163 -3.01 -3.29 -3.59
CA GLU A 163 -1.59 -3.61 -3.74
C GLU A 163 -1.30 -4.99 -3.17
N ALA A 164 -0.40 -5.71 -3.83
CA ALA A 164 0.12 -6.96 -3.32
C ALA A 164 1.61 -7.07 -3.59
N ALA A 165 2.37 -7.49 -2.57
CA ALA A 165 3.79 -7.74 -2.67
C ALA A 165 4.16 -9.02 -1.90
N GLY A 166 5.24 -9.67 -2.31
CA GLY A 166 5.70 -10.86 -1.60
C GLY A 166 6.97 -11.45 -2.19
N THR A 167 7.49 -12.45 -1.52
CA THR A 167 8.64 -13.22 -1.99
C THR A 167 8.68 -14.61 -1.35
N ASP A 168 9.12 -15.58 -2.13
CA ASP A 168 9.48 -16.91 -1.65
C ASP A 168 10.99 -17.18 -1.79
N ALA A 169 11.77 -16.17 -2.22
CA ALA A 169 13.20 -16.30 -2.46
C ALA A 169 13.99 -16.52 -1.17
N SER A 170 15.05 -17.32 -1.24
CA SER A 170 16.03 -17.47 -0.15
C SER A 170 15.42 -17.83 1.21
N GLY A 171 14.41 -18.71 1.22
CA GLY A 171 13.74 -19.16 2.45
C GLY A 171 12.72 -18.19 3.03
N CYS A 172 12.47 -17.08 2.35
CA CYS A 172 11.38 -16.18 2.69
C CYS A 172 10.01 -16.82 2.38
N ALA A 173 8.99 -16.35 3.07
CA ALA A 173 7.57 -16.61 2.77
C ALA A 173 6.77 -15.39 3.16
N LEU A 174 7.14 -14.23 2.59
CA LEU A 174 6.54 -12.93 2.91
C LEU A 174 5.37 -12.64 1.97
N ARG A 175 4.24 -12.22 2.53
CA ARG A 175 3.10 -11.66 1.80
C ARG A 175 2.69 -10.35 2.46
N VAL A 176 2.45 -9.35 1.66
CA VAL A 176 1.97 -8.03 2.08
C VAL A 176 0.88 -7.63 1.13
N ILE A 177 -0.33 -7.50 1.64
CA ILE A 177 -1.51 -7.22 0.82
C ILE A 177 -2.22 -6.01 1.41
N ASN A 178 -2.37 -4.95 0.61
CA ASN A 178 -3.25 -3.83 0.92
C ASN A 178 -4.59 -4.05 0.24
N PHE A 179 -5.68 -3.89 0.97
CA PHE A 179 -7.03 -3.95 0.42
C PHE A 179 -7.97 -3.02 1.19
N VAL A 180 -9.07 -2.66 0.54
CA VAL A 180 -10.14 -1.83 1.12
C VAL A 180 -11.45 -2.62 1.15
N THR A 181 -12.20 -2.50 2.24
CA THR A 181 -13.52 -3.13 2.41
C THR A 181 -14.51 -2.13 3.00
N PRO A 182 -15.82 -2.21 2.63
CA PRO A 182 -16.84 -1.36 3.23
C PRO A 182 -17.28 -1.88 4.61
N VAL A 183 -16.79 -3.05 5.04
CA VAL A 183 -17.14 -3.64 6.33
C VAL A 183 -16.48 -2.85 7.46
N PRO A 184 -17.20 -2.58 8.58
CA PRO A 184 -16.65 -1.85 9.72
C PRO A 184 -15.39 -2.50 10.28
N LEU A 185 -14.41 -1.66 10.66
CA LEU A 185 -13.10 -2.06 11.17
C LEU A 185 -13.19 -3.11 12.28
N GLY A 186 -14.08 -2.91 13.25
CA GLY A 186 -14.24 -3.87 14.37
C GLY A 186 -14.64 -5.28 13.91
N GLU A 187 -15.46 -5.39 12.87
CA GLU A 187 -15.86 -6.69 12.31
C GLU A 187 -14.71 -7.34 11.52
N VAL A 188 -13.90 -6.55 10.85
CA VAL A 188 -12.67 -7.03 10.18
C VAL A 188 -11.69 -7.59 11.20
N MET A 189 -11.50 -6.89 12.33
CA MET A 189 -10.64 -7.36 13.43
C MET A 189 -11.17 -8.65 14.06
N ASP A 190 -12.49 -8.75 14.27
CA ASP A 190 -13.14 -9.97 14.78
C ASP A 190 -12.92 -11.18 13.86
N PHE A 191 -12.99 -10.95 12.56
CA PHE A 191 -12.72 -11.96 11.54
C PHE A 191 -11.28 -12.48 11.64
N TYR A 192 -10.30 -11.60 11.55
CA TYR A 192 -8.89 -12.01 11.59
C TYR A 192 -8.49 -12.61 12.95
N PHE A 193 -9.03 -12.09 14.05
CA PHE A 193 -8.86 -12.71 15.37
C PHE A 193 -9.39 -14.15 15.39
N SER A 194 -10.60 -14.35 14.87
CA SER A 194 -11.22 -15.68 14.81
C SER A 194 -10.40 -16.65 13.98
N ARG A 195 -9.94 -16.20 12.81
CA ARG A 195 -9.10 -16.98 11.90
C ARG A 195 -7.74 -17.34 12.52
N ALA A 196 -7.07 -16.37 13.13
CA ALA A 196 -5.80 -16.55 13.81
C ALA A 196 -5.92 -17.58 14.94
N ARG A 197 -6.92 -17.42 15.81
CA ARG A 197 -7.15 -18.34 16.95
C ARG A 197 -7.50 -19.75 16.48
N ALA A 198 -8.31 -19.88 15.44
CA ALA A 198 -8.65 -21.19 14.85
C ALA A 198 -7.43 -21.89 14.24
N ALA A 199 -6.50 -21.12 13.68
CA ALA A 199 -5.25 -21.65 13.10
C ALA A 199 -4.13 -21.88 14.15
N GLY A 200 -4.36 -21.56 15.43
CA GLY A 200 -3.42 -21.77 16.54
C GLY A 200 -2.37 -20.67 16.70
N PHE A 201 -2.59 -19.50 16.11
CA PHE A 201 -1.73 -18.33 16.33
C PHE A 201 -2.06 -17.67 17.67
N SER A 202 -1.04 -17.04 18.29
CA SER A 202 -1.30 -16.03 19.33
C SER A 202 -2.00 -14.83 18.69
N ALA A 203 -2.60 -13.97 19.52
CA ALA A 203 -3.24 -12.77 19.02
C ALA A 203 -3.19 -11.69 20.12
N GLN A 204 -2.59 -10.56 19.78
CA GLN A 204 -2.55 -9.34 20.57
C GLN A 204 -3.11 -8.21 19.72
N ARG A 205 -3.93 -7.34 20.30
CA ARG A 205 -4.52 -6.18 19.63
C ARG A 205 -4.08 -4.90 20.32
N VAL A 206 -3.54 -3.96 19.56
CA VAL A 206 -3.06 -2.68 20.06
C VAL A 206 -3.50 -1.54 19.15
N LEU A 207 -3.62 -0.34 19.71
CA LEU A 207 -3.72 0.90 18.93
C LEU A 207 -2.32 1.48 18.78
N LYS A 208 -1.92 1.78 17.56
CA LYS A 208 -0.61 2.33 17.27
C LYS A 208 -0.64 3.30 16.10
N ASP A 209 -0.26 4.55 16.34
CA ASP A 209 -0.14 5.60 15.32
C ASP A 209 -1.41 5.80 14.48
N GLY A 210 -2.57 5.58 15.07
CA GLY A 210 -3.89 5.69 14.42
C GLY A 210 -4.37 4.41 13.74
N ASP A 211 -3.54 3.37 13.68
CA ASP A 211 -3.92 2.05 13.20
C ASP A 211 -4.38 1.16 14.37
N ASP A 212 -5.39 0.35 14.12
CA ASP A 212 -5.78 -0.77 14.97
C ASP A 212 -5.02 -2.01 14.48
N VAL A 213 -4.14 -2.54 15.31
CA VAL A 213 -3.18 -3.57 14.91
C VAL A 213 -3.46 -4.87 15.63
N LEU A 214 -3.69 -5.93 14.87
CA LEU A 214 -3.80 -7.30 15.40
C LEU A 214 -2.61 -8.12 14.91
N ALA A 215 -1.82 -8.66 15.82
CA ALA A 215 -0.63 -9.41 15.49
C ALA A 215 -0.49 -10.69 16.31
N GLY A 216 0.25 -11.65 15.76
CA GLY A 216 0.57 -12.86 16.48
C GLY A 216 1.53 -13.78 15.75
N VAL A 217 1.94 -14.83 16.46
CA VAL A 217 2.92 -15.82 15.99
C VAL A 217 2.44 -17.24 16.23
N LYS A 218 2.95 -18.17 15.41
CA LYS A 218 2.83 -19.62 15.59
C LYS A 218 4.13 -20.27 15.11
N GLY A 219 4.99 -20.67 16.04
CA GLY A 219 6.34 -21.12 15.69
C GLY A 219 7.09 -20.03 14.91
N PRO A 220 7.65 -20.35 13.73
CA PRO A 220 8.34 -19.38 12.89
C PRO A 220 7.40 -18.48 12.08
N ALA A 221 6.13 -18.81 12.01
CA ALA A 221 5.15 -18.04 11.26
C ALA A 221 4.58 -16.88 12.06
N SER A 222 4.34 -15.76 11.41
CA SER A 222 3.74 -14.56 12.01
C SER A 222 2.73 -13.91 11.08
N TYR A 223 1.84 -13.13 11.66
CA TYR A 223 0.93 -12.27 10.93
C TYR A 223 0.77 -10.92 11.63
N VAL A 224 0.46 -9.90 10.85
CA VAL A 224 0.03 -8.59 11.34
C VAL A 224 -1.07 -8.08 10.42
N VAL A 225 -2.14 -7.60 11.03
CA VAL A 225 -3.23 -6.88 10.37
C VAL A 225 -3.20 -5.46 10.90
N TYR A 226 -2.90 -4.49 10.04
CA TYR A 226 -3.07 -3.07 10.33
C TYR A 226 -4.38 -2.64 9.69
N ALA A 227 -5.28 -2.09 10.47
CA ALA A 227 -6.57 -1.63 9.97
C ALA A 227 -6.82 -0.18 10.37
N ARG A 228 -7.33 0.62 9.45
CA ARG A 228 -7.72 2.00 9.72
C ARG A 228 -8.99 2.37 8.98
N ARG A 229 -9.73 3.31 9.55
CA ARG A 229 -10.91 3.86 8.90
C ARG A 229 -10.50 4.98 7.96
N LEU A 230 -10.91 4.87 6.71
CA LEU A 230 -10.73 5.93 5.72
C LEU A 230 -11.79 7.04 5.89
N PRO A 231 -11.54 8.24 5.39
CA PRO A 231 -12.54 9.32 5.34
C PRO A 231 -13.82 8.93 4.59
N SER A 232 -13.72 8.02 3.62
CA SER A 232 -14.86 7.45 2.89
C SER A 232 -15.79 6.59 3.77
N GLY A 233 -15.37 6.24 4.99
CA GLY A 233 -16.07 5.31 5.87
C GLY A 233 -15.66 3.86 5.70
N ASN A 234 -14.92 3.52 4.65
CA ASN A 234 -14.38 2.21 4.41
C ASN A 234 -13.26 1.86 5.39
N THR A 235 -12.94 0.59 5.50
CA THR A 235 -11.79 0.09 6.24
C THR A 235 -10.69 -0.28 5.27
N GLU A 236 -9.51 0.32 5.44
CA GLU A 236 -8.28 -0.09 4.76
C GLU A 236 -7.52 -1.05 5.64
N VAL A 237 -6.95 -2.07 5.02
CA VAL A 237 -6.21 -3.12 5.72
C VAL A 237 -4.90 -3.40 5.01
N ASP A 238 -3.80 -3.40 5.79
CA ASP A 238 -2.55 -3.99 5.36
C ASP A 238 -2.36 -5.32 6.11
N LEU A 239 -2.43 -6.39 5.36
CA LEU A 239 -2.23 -7.74 5.86
C LEU A 239 -0.81 -8.19 5.55
N VAL A 240 -0.02 -8.45 6.57
CA VAL A 240 1.34 -8.97 6.46
C VAL A 240 1.37 -10.38 7.02
N THR A 241 1.91 -11.34 6.26
CA THR A 241 2.20 -12.68 6.76
C THR A 241 3.63 -13.07 6.43
N ASN A 242 4.30 -13.76 7.36
CA ASN A 242 5.66 -14.23 7.20
C ASN A 242 5.81 -15.65 7.77
N GLY A 243 6.68 -16.46 7.15
CA GLY A 243 6.92 -17.85 7.55
C GLY A 243 5.90 -18.83 6.96
N ARG A 244 6.20 -20.11 7.15
CA ARG A 244 5.41 -21.27 6.68
C ARG A 244 4.92 -22.10 7.85
#